data_d5020711a88ddc9c72d2ca692599036a
#
_entry.id   d5020711a88ddc9c72d2ca692599036a
#
_cell.length_a   1.000
_cell.length_b   1.000
_cell.length_c   1.000
_cell.angle_alpha   90.00
_cell.angle_beta   90.00
_cell.angle_gamma   90.00
#
_symmetry.space_group_name_H-M   'P 1'
#
loop_
_entity.id
_entity.type
_entity.pdbx_description
1 polymer ?
#
loop_
_entity_poly.entity_id
_entity_poly.type
_entity_poly.pdbx_seq_one_letter_code
_entity_poly.pdbx_strand_id
1 'polypeptide(L)' 'MKDETMNRLMELDRIHFHIHCAVESVRQSWVAMTQGGNKPDGNDYDALYGIYSHLSELEKQLLEWKESYWKYSR' A
#
# COMPACT_ATOMS: atom_id res chain seq x y z
N MET A 1 2.97 21.80 19.86
CA MET A 1 3.27 21.83 18.44
C MET A 1 4.09 20.65 17.97
N LYS A 2 5.25 20.39 18.58
CA LYS A 2 6.04 19.20 18.25
C LYS A 2 5.27 17.91 18.50
N ASP A 3 4.49 17.88 19.56
CA ASP A 3 3.71 16.69 19.94
C ASP A 3 2.61 16.41 18.91
N GLU A 4 1.93 17.46 18.43
CA GLU A 4 0.89 17.31 17.42
C GLU A 4 1.47 16.84 16.10
N THR A 5 2.60 17.41 15.69
CA THR A 5 3.29 17.00 14.47
C THR A 5 3.72 15.54 14.56
N MET A 6 4.29 15.16 15.71
CA MET A 6 4.72 13.78 15.92
C MET A 6 3.54 12.82 15.89
N ASN A 7 2.42 13.19 16.50
CA ASN A 7 1.22 12.36 16.49
C ASN A 7 0.70 12.15 15.07
N ARG A 8 0.72 13.18 14.25
CA ARG A 8 0.29 13.07 12.84
C ARG A 8 1.22 12.18 12.04
N LEU A 9 2.53 12.29 12.27
CA LEU A 9 3.49 11.41 11.63
C LEU A 9 3.30 9.96 12.03
N MET A 10 3.01 9.71 13.29
CA MET A 10 2.72 8.36 13.77
C MET A 10 1.45 7.80 13.15
N GLU A 11 0.42 8.64 12.98
CA GLU A 11 -0.80 8.22 12.29
C GLU A 11 -0.53 7.88 10.82
N LEU A 12 0.27 8.71 10.15
CA LEU A 12 0.64 8.45 8.76
C LEU A 12 1.44 7.16 8.64
N ASP A 13 2.35 6.90 9.57
CA ASP A 13 3.10 5.65 9.61
C ASP A 13 2.18 4.46 9.77
N ARG A 14 1.18 4.57 10.64
CA ARG A 14 0.23 3.49 10.87
C ARG A 14 -0.62 3.22 9.62
N ILE A 15 -1.11 4.28 8.99
CA ILE A 15 -1.88 4.16 7.75
C ILE A 15 -1.02 3.54 6.66
N HIS A 16 0.22 4.00 6.53
CA HIS A 16 1.15 3.44 5.56
C HIS A 16 1.39 1.96 5.79
N PHE A 17 1.56 1.57 7.05
CA PHE A 17 1.75 0.16 7.41
C PHE A 17 0.55 -0.68 6.99
N HIS A 18 -0.67 -0.21 7.24
CA HIS A 18 -1.88 -0.94 6.84
C HIS A 18 -1.99 -1.08 5.33
N ILE A 19 -1.69 -0.01 4.60
CA ILE A 19 -1.70 -0.05 3.13
C ILE A 19 -0.63 -1.02 2.63
N HIS A 20 0.55 -0.97 3.21
CA HIS A 20 1.63 -1.88 2.85
C HIS A 20 1.23 -3.34 3.06
N CYS A 21 0.59 -3.64 4.19
CA CYS A 21 0.11 -4.99 4.46
C CYS A 21 -0.93 -5.43 3.44
N ALA A 22 -1.82 -4.53 3.04
CA ALA A 22 -2.82 -4.83 2.01
C ALA A 22 -2.15 -5.12 0.66
N VAL A 23 -1.17 -4.32 0.28
CA VAL A 23 -0.41 -4.52 -0.96
C VAL A 23 0.27 -5.89 -0.94
N GLU A 24 0.92 -6.23 0.16
CA GLU A 24 1.62 -7.52 0.29
C GLU A 24 0.64 -8.70 0.28
N SER A 25 -0.52 -8.55 0.91
CA SER A 25 -1.54 -9.59 0.92
C SER A 25 -2.05 -9.87 -0.50
N VAL A 26 -2.30 -8.82 -1.28
CA VAL A 26 -2.73 -8.96 -2.67
C VAL A 26 -1.64 -9.61 -3.51
N ARG A 27 -0.39 -9.17 -3.31
CA ARG A 27 0.75 -9.73 -4.03
C ARG A 27 0.91 -11.21 -3.76
N GLN A 28 0.81 -11.62 -2.50
CA GLN A 28 0.92 -13.02 -2.11
C GLN A 28 -0.22 -13.84 -2.69
N SER A 29 -1.43 -13.29 -2.71
CA SER A 29 -2.58 -13.95 -3.32
C SER A 29 -2.35 -14.17 -4.81
N TRP A 30 -1.82 -13.18 -5.49
CA TRP A 30 -1.49 -13.31 -6.91
C TRP A 30 -0.44 -14.40 -7.14
N VAL A 31 0.62 -14.38 -6.36
CA VAL A 31 1.69 -15.39 -6.48
C VAL A 31 1.12 -16.79 -6.25
N ALA A 32 0.28 -16.96 -5.23
CA ALA A 32 -0.36 -18.24 -4.94
C ALA A 32 -1.23 -18.71 -6.10
N MET A 33 -1.99 -17.80 -6.69
CA MET A 33 -2.86 -18.12 -7.82
C MET A 33 -2.06 -18.54 -9.06
N THR A 34 -0.91 -17.92 -9.29
CA THR A 34 -0.09 -18.22 -10.46
C THR A 34 0.77 -19.46 -10.27
N GLN A 35 1.16 -19.77 -9.03
CA GLN A 35 2.00 -20.93 -8.74
C GLN A 35 1.21 -22.22 -8.62
N GLY A 36 -0.08 -22.15 -8.41
CA GLY A 36 -0.91 -23.33 -8.21
C GLY A 36 -1.17 -24.18 -9.44
N GLY A 37 -0.59 -23.81 -10.59
CA GLY A 37 -0.78 -24.56 -11.83
C GLY A 37 -2.13 -24.33 -12.52
N ASN A 38 -3.05 -23.71 -11.82
CA ASN A 38 -4.34 -23.33 -12.37
C ASN A 38 -4.27 -21.85 -12.74
N LYS A 39 -4.40 -21.56 -14.03
CA LYS A 39 -4.47 -20.18 -14.46
C LYS A 39 -5.76 -19.58 -13.91
N PRO A 40 -5.69 -18.46 -13.20
CA PRO A 40 -6.90 -17.79 -12.76
C PRO A 40 -7.72 -17.37 -13.98
N ASP A 41 -9.04 -17.31 -13.78
CA ASP A 41 -9.92 -16.74 -14.78
C ASP A 41 -9.43 -15.34 -15.14
N GLY A 42 -9.46 -14.97 -16.42
CA GLY A 42 -8.97 -13.68 -16.90
C GLY A 42 -9.57 -12.51 -16.13
N ASN A 43 -10.84 -12.59 -15.78
CA ASN A 43 -11.51 -11.53 -15.01
C ASN A 43 -10.96 -11.41 -13.60
N ASP A 44 -10.72 -12.54 -12.95
CA ASP A 44 -10.16 -12.53 -11.59
C ASP A 44 -8.74 -12.00 -11.59
N TYR A 45 -7.96 -12.39 -12.58
CA TYR A 45 -6.59 -11.94 -12.74
C TYR A 45 -6.54 -10.42 -12.94
N ASP A 46 -7.37 -9.91 -13.84
CA ASP A 46 -7.41 -8.47 -14.13
C ASP A 46 -7.88 -7.67 -12.93
N ALA A 47 -8.89 -8.18 -12.21
CA ALA A 47 -9.40 -7.51 -11.02
C ALA A 47 -8.33 -7.43 -9.94
N LEU A 48 -7.62 -8.53 -9.72
CA LEU A 48 -6.56 -8.58 -8.71
C LEU A 48 -5.39 -7.67 -9.08
N TYR A 49 -5.00 -7.68 -10.36
CA TYR A 49 -3.96 -6.80 -10.84
C TYR A 49 -4.37 -5.32 -10.68
N GLY A 50 -5.62 -5.00 -10.99
CA GLY A 50 -6.14 -3.64 -10.81
C GLY A 50 -6.08 -3.19 -9.37
N ILE A 51 -6.48 -4.06 -8.44
CA ILE A 51 -6.41 -3.77 -7.01
C ILE A 51 -4.96 -3.54 -6.58
N TYR A 52 -4.07 -4.42 -7.00
CA TYR A 52 -2.65 -4.31 -6.67
C TYR A 52 -2.06 -2.99 -7.18
N SER A 53 -2.34 -2.65 -8.43
CA SER A 53 -1.83 -1.43 -9.04
C SER A 53 -2.35 -0.20 -8.33
N HIS A 54 -3.63 -0.21 -7.98
CA HIS A 54 -4.26 0.92 -7.30
C HIS A 54 -3.68 1.10 -5.89
N LEU A 55 -3.55 0.01 -5.15
CA LEU A 55 -2.99 0.05 -3.81
C LEU A 55 -1.52 0.48 -3.84
N SER A 56 -0.76 0.01 -4.81
CA SER A 56 0.65 0.40 -4.97
C SER A 56 0.78 1.89 -5.24
N GLU A 57 -0.11 2.45 -6.06
CA GLU A 57 -0.11 3.87 -6.34
C GLU A 57 -0.47 4.68 -5.09
N LEU A 58 -1.46 4.21 -4.32
CA LEU A 58 -1.82 4.87 -3.07
C LEU A 58 -0.67 4.84 -2.07
N GLU A 59 0.04 3.73 -1.98
CA GLU A 59 1.19 3.61 -1.09
C GLU A 59 2.28 4.61 -1.49
N LYS A 60 2.54 4.74 -2.79
CA LYS A 60 3.52 5.67 -3.31
C LYS A 60 3.13 7.12 -2.98
N GLN A 61 1.88 7.48 -3.21
CA GLN A 61 1.38 8.83 -2.91
C GLN A 61 1.47 9.14 -1.43
N LEU A 62 1.13 8.17 -0.60
CA LEU A 62 1.20 8.34 0.85
C LEU A 62 2.64 8.53 1.31
N LEU A 63 3.56 7.78 0.73
CA LEU A 63 4.98 7.88 1.07
C LEU A 63 5.52 9.26 0.69
N GLU A 64 5.17 9.76 -0.49
CA GLU A 64 5.56 11.10 -0.94
C GLU A 64 4.99 12.17 -0.01
N TRP A 65 3.73 12.02 0.38
CA TRP A 65 3.08 12.94 1.29
C TRP A 65 3.75 12.93 2.65
N LYS A 66 4.08 11.76 3.15
CA LYS A 66 4.76 11.58 4.43
C LYS A 66 6.13 12.24 4.42
N GLU A 67 6.90 12.06 3.35
CA GLU A 67 8.21 12.70 3.20
C GLU A 67 8.08 14.22 3.14
N SER A 68 7.10 14.72 2.41
CA SER A 68 6.83 16.16 2.33
C SER A 68 6.49 16.73 3.70
N TYR A 69 5.62 16.04 4.43
CA TYR A 69 5.23 16.47 5.77
C TYR A 69 6.43 16.50 6.71
N TRP A 70 7.29 15.50 6.60
CA TRP A 70 8.50 15.40 7.41
C TRP A 70 9.45 16.55 7.14
N LYS A 71 9.61 16.94 5.88
CA LYS A 71 10.45 18.07 5.49
C LYS A 71 9.93 19.38 6.07
N TYR A 72 8.62 19.57 6.09
CA TYR A 72 8.01 20.77 6.64
C TYR A 72 8.13 20.84 8.16
N SER A 73 8.30 19.72 8.80
CA SER A 73 8.35 19.63 10.26
C SER A 73 9.72 19.96 10.83
N ARG A 74 10.71 20.08 9.98
CA ARG A 74 12.06 20.46 10.42
C ARG A 74 12.15 21.98 10.69
#